data_e60b533534a5e87925923c1cd00f1aed
#
_entry.id   e60b533534a5e87925923c1cd00f1aed
#
_cell.length_a   1.000
_cell.length_b   1.000
_cell.length_c   1.000
_cell.angle_alpha   90.00
_cell.angle_beta   90.00
_cell.angle_gamma   90.00
#
_symmetry.space_group_name_H-M   'P 1'
#
loop_
_entity.id
_entity.type
_entity.pdbx_description
1 polymer ?
#
loop_
_entity_poly.entity_id
_entity_poly.type
_entity_poly.pdbx_seq_one_letter_code
_entity_poly.pdbx_strand_id
1 'polypeptide(L)'
;MNGRKNAIVTGASRGFGLLISIELAKRGYSVTAAMRDKSSSAELLKMAEESGAGDKITLLELDVASEESILSFRSFLHNVGSVDLLVNNAGFAGAGFAEEVDLADYKSQFETNVFGVFAVTQAVLPYMRKQKRGRIINISSISGKIGFPGLSPYVASKHAVEGWSESLRLEMKPFNVDVVLIEPGSYNTGIWSTGKKVANRSLQPDSPYYTYYSQLENYLSRSSEKYGDPLEVAELCGRIAEKKKTRLRYPVGKGTALMLKLKNTIGWRNWERLFWRILSNKK
;
A
#
# COMPACT_ATOMS: atom_id res chain seq x y z
N MET A 1 22.47 -25.95 -4.24
CA MET A 1 20.98 -26.01 -4.25
C MET A 1 20.46 -24.58 -4.29
N ASN A 2 19.92 -24.13 -5.45
CA ASN A 2 19.24 -22.84 -5.51
C ASN A 2 17.88 -23.00 -4.81
N GLY A 3 17.83 -22.73 -3.51
CA GLY A 3 16.57 -22.68 -2.77
C GLY A 3 15.64 -21.60 -3.35
N ARG A 4 14.32 -21.81 -3.27
CA ARG A 4 13.32 -20.79 -3.64
C ARG A 4 13.59 -19.50 -2.85
N LYS A 5 13.41 -18.34 -3.49
CA LYS A 5 13.49 -17.04 -2.80
C LYS A 5 12.28 -16.85 -1.92
N ASN A 6 12.48 -16.32 -0.71
CA ASN A 6 11.42 -16.07 0.26
C ASN A 6 10.86 -14.64 0.11
N ALA A 7 9.56 -14.54 -0.10
CA ALA A 7 8.82 -13.28 -0.14
C ALA A 7 7.80 -13.22 0.99
N ILE A 8 7.64 -12.04 1.59
CA ILE A 8 6.61 -11.76 2.60
C ILE A 8 5.73 -10.65 2.06
N VAL A 9 4.41 -10.85 2.08
CA VAL A 9 3.41 -9.88 1.64
C VAL A 9 2.44 -9.61 2.77
N THR A 10 2.35 -8.37 3.24
CA THR A 10 1.39 -7.98 4.28
C THR A 10 0.05 -7.56 3.69
N GLY A 11 -1.06 -7.80 4.42
CA GLY A 11 -2.41 -7.51 3.95
C GLY A 11 -2.82 -8.33 2.73
N ALA A 12 -2.47 -9.63 2.74
CA ALA A 12 -2.60 -10.53 1.59
C ALA A 12 -4.00 -11.13 1.41
N SER A 13 -4.99 -10.81 2.26
CA SER A 13 -6.31 -11.44 2.20
C SER A 13 -7.17 -10.99 1.02
N ARG A 14 -6.89 -9.82 0.42
CA ARG A 14 -7.68 -9.22 -0.68
C ARG A 14 -6.88 -8.17 -1.45
N GLY A 15 -7.46 -7.71 -2.57
CA GLY A 15 -6.94 -6.60 -3.37
C GLY A 15 -5.51 -6.81 -3.86
N PHE A 16 -4.68 -5.76 -3.79
CA PHE A 16 -3.30 -5.84 -4.26
C PHE A 16 -2.49 -6.93 -3.55
N GLY A 17 -2.63 -7.07 -2.22
CA GLY A 17 -1.83 -8.05 -1.47
C GLY A 17 -2.11 -9.49 -1.89
N LEU A 18 -3.37 -9.83 -2.15
CA LEU A 18 -3.77 -11.12 -2.68
C LEU A 18 -3.13 -11.36 -4.06
N LEU A 19 -3.34 -10.43 -5.00
CA LEU A 19 -2.84 -10.56 -6.37
C LEU A 19 -1.32 -10.57 -6.45
N ILE A 20 -0.63 -9.77 -5.62
CA ILE A 20 0.83 -9.77 -5.51
C ILE A 20 1.33 -11.12 -4.99
N SER A 21 0.65 -11.72 -4.01
CA SER A 21 1.02 -13.03 -3.46
C SER A 21 0.95 -14.11 -4.53
N ILE A 22 -0.12 -14.14 -5.32
CA ILE A 22 -0.28 -15.06 -6.45
C ILE A 22 0.80 -14.83 -7.52
N GLU A 23 1.02 -13.57 -7.91
CA GLU A 23 2.00 -13.23 -8.95
C GLU A 23 3.42 -13.63 -8.56
N LEU A 24 3.82 -13.39 -7.30
CA LEU A 24 5.14 -13.81 -6.80
C LEU A 24 5.27 -15.33 -6.71
N ALA A 25 4.23 -16.04 -6.29
CA ALA A 25 4.23 -17.50 -6.24
C ALA A 25 4.34 -18.12 -7.66
N LYS A 26 3.67 -17.53 -8.66
CA LYS A 26 3.83 -17.91 -10.09
C LYS A 26 5.25 -17.69 -10.59
N ARG A 27 5.95 -16.67 -10.09
CA ARG A 27 7.37 -16.38 -10.40
C ARG A 27 8.36 -17.26 -9.61
N GLY A 28 7.87 -18.21 -8.83
CA GLY A 28 8.71 -19.20 -8.13
C GLY A 28 9.19 -18.77 -6.74
N TYR A 29 8.64 -17.70 -6.16
CA TYR A 29 8.88 -17.36 -4.76
C TYR A 29 8.12 -18.31 -3.83
N SER A 30 8.72 -18.63 -2.68
CA SER A 30 7.98 -19.10 -1.50
C SER A 30 7.38 -17.87 -0.82
N VAL A 31 6.06 -17.76 -0.83
CA VAL A 31 5.34 -16.55 -0.37
C VAL A 31 4.72 -16.79 0.99
N THR A 32 5.11 -15.99 1.97
CA THR A 32 4.37 -15.84 3.23
C THR A 32 3.32 -14.76 3.05
N ALA A 33 2.06 -15.19 2.91
CA ALA A 33 0.90 -14.33 2.78
C ALA A 33 0.38 -13.95 4.18
N ALA A 34 0.75 -12.76 4.65
CA ALA A 34 0.43 -12.30 6.00
C ALA A 34 -0.87 -11.50 6.02
N MET A 35 -1.76 -11.80 6.95
CA MET A 35 -3.08 -11.18 7.12
C MET A 35 -3.53 -11.22 8.59
N ARG A 36 -4.40 -10.29 9.01
CA ARG A 36 -4.86 -10.20 10.41
C ARG A 36 -5.68 -11.41 10.86
N ASP A 37 -6.42 -12.00 9.93
CA ASP A 37 -7.30 -13.14 10.18
C ASP A 37 -7.16 -14.13 9.03
N LYS A 38 -6.66 -15.32 9.34
CA LYS A 38 -6.48 -16.40 8.36
C LYS A 38 -7.81 -16.97 7.83
N SER A 39 -8.93 -16.78 8.54
CA SER A 39 -10.24 -17.17 8.03
C SER A 39 -10.65 -16.42 6.75
N SER A 40 -10.06 -15.23 6.53
CA SER A 40 -10.29 -14.43 5.32
C SER A 40 -9.44 -14.83 4.11
N SER A 41 -8.77 -16.00 4.14
CA SER A 41 -7.85 -16.48 3.09
C SER A 41 -8.52 -17.25 1.95
N ALA A 42 -9.82 -17.51 2.01
CA ALA A 42 -10.51 -18.43 1.09
C ALA A 42 -10.31 -18.06 -0.40
N GLU A 43 -10.42 -16.78 -0.74
CA GLU A 43 -10.21 -16.29 -2.11
C GLU A 43 -8.75 -16.46 -2.55
N LEU A 44 -7.79 -16.14 -1.67
CA LEU A 44 -6.36 -16.33 -1.95
C LEU A 44 -6.03 -17.79 -2.23
N LEU A 45 -6.50 -18.70 -1.38
CA LEU A 45 -6.24 -20.14 -1.53
C LEU A 45 -6.87 -20.69 -2.81
N LYS A 46 -8.11 -20.32 -3.11
CA LYS A 46 -8.78 -20.70 -4.35
C LYS A 46 -7.97 -20.25 -5.58
N MET A 47 -7.59 -18.99 -5.66
CA MET A 47 -6.80 -18.48 -6.79
C MET A 47 -5.42 -19.10 -6.85
N ALA A 48 -4.81 -19.43 -5.72
CA ALA A 48 -3.51 -20.11 -5.67
C ALA A 48 -3.60 -21.51 -6.28
N GLU A 49 -4.60 -22.30 -5.95
CA GLU A 49 -4.87 -23.61 -6.54
C GLU A 49 -5.13 -23.52 -8.04
N GLU A 50 -6.05 -22.63 -8.45
CA GLU A 50 -6.40 -22.41 -9.86
C GLU A 50 -5.19 -22.01 -10.71
N SER A 51 -4.20 -21.34 -10.12
CA SER A 51 -2.97 -20.90 -10.79
C SER A 51 -1.81 -21.88 -10.68
N GLY A 52 -1.97 -23.03 -10.02
CA GLY A 52 -0.90 -24.00 -9.77
C GLY A 52 0.22 -23.46 -8.85
N ALA A 53 -0.12 -22.56 -7.95
CA ALA A 53 0.83 -21.93 -7.04
C ALA A 53 0.55 -22.22 -5.55
N GLY A 54 -0.42 -23.10 -5.24
CA GLY A 54 -0.86 -23.41 -3.88
C GLY A 54 0.28 -23.91 -2.98
N ASP A 55 1.16 -24.76 -3.49
CA ASP A 55 2.32 -25.30 -2.77
C ASP A 55 3.38 -24.25 -2.37
N LYS A 56 3.27 -23.04 -2.91
CA LYS A 56 4.23 -21.95 -2.70
C LYS A 56 3.74 -20.87 -1.74
N ILE A 57 2.49 -20.96 -1.27
CA ILE A 57 1.88 -19.96 -0.40
C ILE A 57 1.69 -20.53 1.01
N THR A 58 2.24 -19.83 1.99
CA THR A 58 2.06 -20.11 3.41
C THR A 58 1.31 -18.95 4.05
N LEU A 59 0.23 -19.25 4.80
CA LEU A 59 -0.53 -18.25 5.50
C LEU A 59 0.12 -17.91 6.84
N LEU A 60 0.23 -16.60 7.14
CA LEU A 60 0.69 -16.11 8.42
C LEU A 60 -0.34 -15.15 9.01
N GLU A 61 -0.68 -15.33 10.28
CA GLU A 61 -1.44 -14.34 11.01
C GLU A 61 -0.53 -13.20 11.45
N LEU A 62 -0.87 -11.97 11.04
CA LEU A 62 -0.10 -10.78 11.35
C LEU A 62 -1.00 -9.54 11.32
N ASP A 63 -1.23 -8.98 12.50
CA ASP A 63 -1.70 -7.60 12.61
C ASP A 63 -0.49 -6.67 12.75
N VAL A 64 -0.26 -5.86 11.72
CA VAL A 64 0.90 -4.95 11.66
C VAL A 64 0.82 -3.82 12.70
N ALA A 65 -0.36 -3.57 13.28
CA ALA A 65 -0.58 -2.58 14.33
C ALA A 65 -0.50 -3.15 15.76
N SER A 66 -0.25 -4.46 15.93
CA SER A 66 -0.15 -5.13 17.22
C SER A 66 1.30 -5.46 17.55
N GLU A 67 1.81 -4.94 18.67
CA GLU A 67 3.17 -5.26 19.17
C GLU A 67 3.35 -6.76 19.41
N GLU A 68 2.35 -7.43 20.00
CA GLU A 68 2.38 -8.87 20.25
C GLU A 68 2.48 -9.67 18.94
N SER A 69 1.70 -9.25 17.93
CA SER A 69 1.74 -9.86 16.60
C SER A 69 3.10 -9.66 15.92
N ILE A 70 3.72 -8.50 16.08
CA ILE A 70 5.08 -8.22 15.59
C ILE A 70 6.13 -9.06 16.32
N LEU A 71 6.00 -9.30 17.63
CA LEU A 71 6.89 -10.21 18.37
C LEU A 71 6.77 -11.65 17.86
N SER A 72 5.55 -12.12 17.65
CA SER A 72 5.28 -13.44 17.04
C SER A 72 5.86 -13.55 15.63
N PHE A 73 5.74 -12.47 14.82
CA PHE A 73 6.36 -12.38 13.50
C PHE A 73 7.89 -12.46 13.56
N ARG A 74 8.54 -11.80 14.53
CA ARG A 74 9.99 -11.93 14.72
C ARG A 74 10.41 -13.37 15.00
N SER A 75 9.64 -14.08 15.84
CA SER A 75 9.87 -15.51 16.14
C SER A 75 9.70 -16.37 14.90
N PHE A 76 8.67 -16.11 14.07
CA PHE A 76 8.47 -16.77 12.78
C PHE A 76 9.68 -16.58 11.84
N LEU A 77 10.23 -15.36 11.75
CA LEU A 77 11.38 -15.06 10.91
C LEU A 77 12.63 -15.88 11.28
N HIS A 78 12.83 -16.25 12.54
CA HIS A 78 13.93 -17.14 12.95
C HIS A 78 13.84 -18.50 12.24
N ASN A 79 12.63 -19.04 12.06
CA ASN A 79 12.42 -20.33 11.41
C ASN A 79 12.59 -20.22 9.88
N VAL A 80 12.22 -19.07 9.29
CA VAL A 80 12.39 -18.81 7.84
C VAL A 80 13.87 -18.62 7.49
N GLY A 81 14.65 -17.99 8.34
CA GLY A 81 16.09 -17.82 8.23
C GLY A 81 16.58 -16.84 7.17
N SER A 82 15.80 -16.60 6.11
CA SER A 82 16.16 -15.66 5.03
C SER A 82 14.94 -14.95 4.46
N VAL A 83 15.09 -13.68 4.04
CA VAL A 83 14.03 -12.90 3.38
C VAL A 83 14.64 -12.18 2.18
N ASP A 84 14.18 -12.50 0.97
CA ASP A 84 14.66 -11.88 -0.27
C ASP A 84 13.79 -10.69 -0.69
N LEU A 85 12.49 -10.74 -0.36
CA LEU A 85 11.51 -9.72 -0.72
C LEU A 85 10.53 -9.48 0.43
N LEU A 86 10.33 -8.21 0.79
CA LEU A 86 9.24 -7.76 1.63
C LEU A 86 8.33 -6.83 0.83
N VAL A 87 7.02 -7.10 0.83
CA VAL A 87 6.00 -6.20 0.28
C VAL A 87 5.12 -5.70 1.40
N ASN A 88 5.32 -4.44 1.79
CA ASN A 88 4.46 -3.74 2.72
C ASN A 88 3.23 -3.22 1.98
N ASN A 89 2.12 -3.96 2.10
CA ASN A 89 0.87 -3.64 1.43
C ASN A 89 -0.28 -3.42 2.42
N ALA A 90 -0.21 -3.95 3.64
CA ALA A 90 -1.25 -3.76 4.65
C ALA A 90 -1.57 -2.28 4.86
N GLY A 91 -2.87 -1.94 4.85
CA GLY A 91 -3.33 -0.57 5.01
C GLY A 91 -4.81 -0.41 4.70
N PHE A 92 -5.34 0.75 5.07
CA PHE A 92 -6.71 1.18 4.78
C PHE A 92 -6.74 2.67 4.46
N ALA A 93 -7.90 3.20 4.01
CA ALA A 93 -8.08 4.61 3.71
C ALA A 93 -9.03 5.26 4.73
N GLY A 94 -8.49 6.15 5.56
CA GLY A 94 -9.27 7.05 6.40
C GLY A 94 -9.74 8.26 5.59
N ALA A 95 -11.02 8.59 5.70
CA ALA A 95 -11.68 9.68 5.00
C ALA A 95 -12.47 10.55 5.96
N GLY A 96 -12.72 11.79 5.56
CA GLY A 96 -13.42 12.83 6.31
C GLY A 96 -12.67 14.15 6.22
N PHE A 97 -13.36 15.23 6.52
CA PHE A 97 -12.73 16.56 6.57
C PHE A 97 -11.92 16.73 7.86
N ALA A 98 -10.79 17.40 7.79
CA ALA A 98 -9.81 17.48 8.87
C ALA A 98 -10.40 17.97 10.22
N GLU A 99 -11.40 18.84 10.19
CA GLU A 99 -12.12 19.34 11.36
C GLU A 99 -13.03 18.26 12.00
N GLU A 100 -13.48 17.28 11.21
CA GLU A 100 -14.49 16.29 11.60
C GLU A 100 -13.91 14.88 11.85
N VAL A 101 -12.64 14.68 11.52
CA VAL A 101 -11.95 13.41 11.78
C VAL A 101 -11.38 13.41 13.19
N ASP A 102 -11.80 12.46 14.01
CA ASP A 102 -11.26 12.30 15.36
C ASP A 102 -9.76 12.01 15.36
N LEU A 103 -9.06 12.55 16.36
CA LEU A 103 -7.61 12.28 16.51
C LEU A 103 -7.32 10.77 16.69
N ALA A 104 -8.26 10.01 17.24
CA ALA A 104 -8.16 8.57 17.37
C ALA A 104 -8.12 7.87 15.99
N ASP A 105 -8.88 8.37 15.01
CA ASP A 105 -8.88 7.86 13.64
C ASP A 105 -7.55 8.17 12.93
N TYR A 106 -6.97 9.37 13.13
CA TYR A 106 -5.62 9.68 12.66
C TYR A 106 -4.59 8.73 13.25
N LYS A 107 -4.61 8.48 14.57
CA LYS A 107 -3.71 7.54 15.24
C LYS A 107 -3.86 6.13 14.66
N SER A 108 -5.09 5.62 14.55
CA SER A 108 -5.37 4.30 13.97
C SER A 108 -4.87 4.16 12.53
N GLN A 109 -5.02 5.24 11.72
CA GLN A 109 -4.48 5.29 10.36
C GLN A 109 -2.96 5.18 10.35
N PHE A 110 -2.28 5.88 11.25
CA PHE A 110 -0.82 5.87 11.35
C PHE A 110 -0.30 4.56 11.93
N GLU A 111 -0.97 3.97 12.93
CA GLU A 111 -0.60 2.66 13.50
C GLU A 111 -0.51 1.60 12.40
N THR A 112 -1.51 1.52 11.52
CA THR A 112 -1.50 0.52 10.44
C THR A 112 -0.60 0.94 9.28
N ASN A 113 -0.81 2.15 8.72
CA ASN A 113 -0.21 2.53 7.44
C ASN A 113 1.24 3.01 7.54
N VAL A 114 1.69 3.38 8.74
CA VAL A 114 3.03 3.96 8.99
C VAL A 114 3.82 3.10 9.97
N PHE A 115 3.42 3.04 11.23
CA PHE A 115 4.18 2.31 12.24
C PHE A 115 4.20 0.80 11.99
N GLY A 116 3.10 0.23 11.47
CA GLY A 116 3.07 -1.16 11.03
C GLY A 116 4.08 -1.46 9.91
N VAL A 117 4.20 -0.55 8.91
CA VAL A 117 5.23 -0.67 7.86
C VAL A 117 6.63 -0.61 8.46
N PHE A 118 6.86 0.28 9.43
CA PHE A 118 8.16 0.40 10.10
C PHE A 118 8.48 -0.85 10.89
N ALA A 119 7.56 -1.33 11.73
CA ALA A 119 7.75 -2.48 12.61
C ALA A 119 8.04 -3.78 11.83
N VAL A 120 7.26 -4.06 10.79
CA VAL A 120 7.48 -5.22 9.90
C VAL A 120 8.82 -5.11 9.19
N THR A 121 9.15 -3.94 8.67
CA THR A 121 10.44 -3.72 7.99
C THR A 121 11.61 -3.89 8.95
N GLN A 122 11.56 -3.28 10.14
CA GLN A 122 12.60 -3.43 11.16
C GLN A 122 12.81 -4.90 11.56
N ALA A 123 11.76 -5.71 11.62
CA ALA A 123 11.88 -7.14 11.89
C ALA A 123 12.65 -7.89 10.78
N VAL A 124 12.49 -7.49 9.52
CA VAL A 124 13.09 -8.14 8.34
C VAL A 124 14.52 -7.65 8.05
N LEU A 125 14.82 -6.39 8.31
CA LEU A 125 16.11 -5.75 7.99
C LEU A 125 17.35 -6.52 8.43
N PRO A 126 17.44 -7.11 9.64
CA PRO A 126 18.63 -7.89 10.08
C PRO A 126 18.96 -9.05 9.13
N TYR A 127 17.93 -9.73 8.60
CA TYR A 127 18.09 -10.85 7.67
C TYR A 127 18.63 -10.37 6.32
N MET A 128 18.03 -9.34 5.73
CA MET A 128 18.48 -8.77 4.46
C MET A 128 19.89 -8.19 4.58
N ARG A 129 20.19 -7.48 5.68
CA ARG A 129 21.52 -6.92 5.97
C ARG A 129 22.59 -8.01 6.07
N LYS A 130 22.32 -9.10 6.80
CA LYS A 130 23.22 -10.24 6.94
C LYS A 130 23.48 -10.93 5.59
N GLN A 131 22.44 -11.05 4.77
CA GLN A 131 22.51 -11.65 3.43
C GLN A 131 23.26 -10.75 2.42
N LYS A 132 23.42 -9.45 2.72
CA LYS A 132 23.87 -8.39 1.79
C LYS A 132 23.07 -8.38 0.48
N ARG A 133 21.80 -8.68 0.57
CA ARG A 133 20.83 -8.65 -0.51
C ARG A 133 19.42 -8.62 0.06
N GLY A 134 18.52 -7.98 -0.67
CA GLY A 134 17.10 -7.94 -0.32
C GLY A 134 16.38 -6.84 -1.08
N ARG A 135 15.07 -6.90 -1.07
CA ARG A 135 14.24 -5.83 -1.63
C ARG A 135 13.01 -5.59 -0.77
N ILE A 136 12.74 -4.33 -0.52
CA ILE A 136 11.55 -3.87 0.19
C ILE A 136 10.72 -3.08 -0.80
N ILE A 137 9.47 -3.47 -1.00
CA ILE A 137 8.49 -2.77 -1.83
C ILE A 137 7.40 -2.24 -0.92
N ASN A 138 7.27 -0.92 -0.82
CA ASN A 138 6.21 -0.28 -0.09
C ASN A 138 5.11 0.15 -1.05
N ILE A 139 3.89 -0.33 -0.84
CA ILE A 139 2.72 0.11 -1.59
C ILE A 139 2.27 1.45 -1.04
N SER A 140 2.70 2.51 -1.72
CA SER A 140 2.33 3.90 -1.46
C SER A 140 1.00 4.24 -2.17
N SER A 141 0.90 5.44 -2.68
CA SER A 141 -0.21 5.94 -3.48
C SER A 141 0.22 7.26 -4.14
N ILE A 142 -0.49 7.67 -5.20
CA ILE A 142 -0.46 9.07 -5.65
C ILE A 142 -0.75 10.04 -4.50
N SER A 143 -1.54 9.62 -3.50
CA SER A 143 -1.84 10.36 -2.27
C SER A 143 -0.62 10.57 -1.36
N GLY A 144 0.49 9.87 -1.59
CA GLY A 144 1.77 10.14 -0.93
C GLY A 144 2.52 11.34 -1.51
N LYS A 145 2.03 11.92 -2.60
CA LYS A 145 2.65 13.06 -3.31
C LYS A 145 1.66 14.21 -3.54
N ILE A 146 0.37 13.94 -3.49
CA ILE A 146 -0.71 14.89 -3.77
C ILE A 146 -1.71 14.86 -2.63
N GLY A 147 -2.11 16.03 -2.12
CA GLY A 147 -3.21 16.20 -1.17
C GLY A 147 -4.56 16.10 -1.88
N PHE A 148 -5.50 15.40 -1.24
CA PHE A 148 -6.89 15.30 -1.70
C PHE A 148 -7.82 15.72 -0.55
N PRO A 149 -8.82 16.56 -0.79
CA PRO A 149 -9.80 16.94 0.23
C PRO A 149 -10.58 15.69 0.69
N GLY A 150 -10.94 15.67 1.97
CA GLY A 150 -11.65 14.54 2.55
C GLY A 150 -10.81 13.27 2.77
N LEU A 151 -9.48 13.32 2.57
CA LEU A 151 -8.56 12.19 2.74
C LEU A 151 -7.34 12.54 3.58
N SER A 152 -7.41 13.56 4.44
CA SER A 152 -6.23 14.07 5.17
C SER A 152 -5.51 13.00 6.01
N PRO A 153 -6.15 12.05 6.72
CA PRO A 153 -5.45 11.00 7.45
C PRO A 153 -4.66 10.08 6.52
N TYR A 154 -5.30 9.65 5.43
CA TYR A 154 -4.68 8.77 4.45
C TYR A 154 -3.51 9.44 3.72
N VAL A 155 -3.72 10.66 3.24
CA VAL A 155 -2.69 11.48 2.57
C VAL A 155 -1.47 11.65 3.48
N ALA A 156 -1.68 12.05 4.74
CA ALA A 156 -0.59 12.23 5.70
C ALA A 156 0.18 10.92 5.92
N SER A 157 -0.52 9.79 6.08
CA SER A 157 0.11 8.48 6.26
C SER A 157 0.96 8.06 5.05
N LYS A 158 0.49 8.30 3.84
CA LYS A 158 1.24 7.96 2.62
C LYS A 158 2.44 8.90 2.40
N HIS A 159 2.34 10.19 2.72
CA HIS A 159 3.49 11.10 2.73
C HIS A 159 4.56 10.67 3.74
N ALA A 160 4.17 10.19 4.92
CA ALA A 160 5.10 9.67 5.91
C ALA A 160 5.88 8.46 5.37
N VAL A 161 5.21 7.49 4.74
CA VAL A 161 5.85 6.33 4.12
C VAL A 161 6.80 6.73 2.99
N GLU A 162 6.43 7.74 2.17
CA GLU A 162 7.28 8.26 1.10
C GLU A 162 8.61 8.78 1.63
N GLY A 163 8.58 9.73 2.59
CA GLY A 163 9.79 10.32 3.17
C GLY A 163 10.64 9.32 3.93
N TRP A 164 10.00 8.43 4.71
CA TRP A 164 10.70 7.36 5.40
C TRP A 164 11.41 6.40 4.43
N SER A 165 10.76 6.04 3.34
CA SER A 165 11.35 5.14 2.33
C SER A 165 12.57 5.75 1.62
N GLU A 166 12.60 7.08 1.45
CA GLU A 166 13.81 7.79 0.94
C GLU A 166 15.00 7.57 1.88
N SER A 167 14.81 7.85 3.17
CA SER A 167 15.85 7.68 4.19
C SER A 167 16.31 6.22 4.26
N LEU A 168 15.36 5.29 4.38
CA LEU A 168 15.68 3.86 4.46
C LEU A 168 16.46 3.37 3.24
N ARG A 169 16.14 3.86 2.03
CA ARG A 169 16.89 3.48 0.83
C ARG A 169 18.35 3.88 0.88
N LEU A 170 18.65 5.05 1.43
CA LEU A 170 20.02 5.52 1.62
C LEU A 170 20.74 4.73 2.71
N GLU A 171 20.09 4.47 3.84
CA GLU A 171 20.62 3.67 4.95
C GLU A 171 20.94 2.23 4.55
N MET A 172 20.13 1.64 3.68
CA MET A 172 20.27 0.25 3.26
C MET A 172 21.20 0.04 2.06
N LYS A 173 21.62 1.13 1.41
CA LYS A 173 22.51 1.07 0.26
C LYS A 173 23.83 0.33 0.51
N PRO A 174 24.55 0.52 1.65
CA PRO A 174 25.78 -0.22 1.94
C PRO A 174 25.58 -1.74 2.08
N PHE A 175 24.34 -2.18 2.33
CA PHE A 175 24.00 -3.59 2.50
C PHE A 175 23.40 -4.23 1.24
N ASN A 176 23.39 -3.50 0.11
CA ASN A 176 22.81 -3.97 -1.15
C ASN A 176 21.34 -4.40 -1.02
N VAL A 177 20.58 -3.66 -0.20
CA VAL A 177 19.12 -3.83 -0.05
C VAL A 177 18.43 -2.67 -0.73
N ASP A 178 17.58 -2.99 -1.70
CA ASP A 178 16.79 -2.01 -2.44
C ASP A 178 15.50 -1.67 -1.68
N VAL A 179 15.15 -0.38 -1.62
CA VAL A 179 13.83 0.08 -1.17
C VAL A 179 13.12 0.74 -2.34
N VAL A 180 11.88 0.36 -2.56
CA VAL A 180 11.08 0.77 -3.72
C VAL A 180 9.69 1.19 -3.26
N LEU A 181 9.17 2.24 -3.87
CA LEU A 181 7.79 2.71 -3.73
C LEU A 181 7.03 2.42 -5.02
N ILE A 182 5.90 1.73 -4.91
CA ILE A 182 4.89 1.67 -5.96
C ILE A 182 3.83 2.73 -5.60
N GLU A 183 3.52 3.62 -6.52
CA GLU A 183 2.60 4.75 -6.34
C GLU A 183 1.36 4.55 -7.22
N PRO A 184 0.39 3.71 -6.80
CA PRO A 184 -0.84 3.52 -7.58
C PRO A 184 -1.69 4.79 -7.64
N GLY A 185 -2.32 5.00 -8.78
CA GLY A 185 -3.47 5.88 -8.93
C GLY A 185 -4.75 5.24 -8.36
N SER A 186 -5.86 5.38 -9.09
CA SER A 186 -7.14 4.77 -8.70
C SER A 186 -7.30 3.39 -9.32
N TYR A 187 -7.54 2.38 -8.47
CA TYR A 187 -7.70 0.98 -8.85
C TYR A 187 -8.94 0.36 -8.19
N ASN A 188 -9.53 -0.61 -8.86
CA ASN A 188 -10.68 -1.35 -8.34
C ASN A 188 -10.21 -2.39 -7.30
N THR A 189 -9.87 -1.90 -6.10
CA THR A 189 -9.48 -2.74 -4.98
C THR A 189 -10.39 -2.49 -3.82
N GLY A 190 -11.06 -3.18 -3.17
CA GLY A 190 -11.93 -2.85 -2.02
C GLY A 190 -11.48 -1.74 -1.06
N ILE A 191 -10.35 -1.05 -1.31
CA ILE A 191 -9.86 0.02 -0.44
C ILE A 191 -10.81 1.23 -0.38
N TRP A 192 -11.51 1.52 -1.48
CA TRP A 192 -12.46 2.63 -1.58
C TRP A 192 -13.90 2.25 -1.25
N SER A 193 -14.18 0.96 -1.02
CA SER A 193 -15.48 0.45 -0.61
C SER A 193 -15.43 -0.11 0.82
N THR A 194 -15.02 -1.35 0.99
CA THR A 194 -14.96 -2.02 2.30
C THR A 194 -13.74 -1.64 3.15
N GLY A 195 -12.70 -1.07 2.55
CA GLY A 195 -11.47 -0.59 3.22
C GLY A 195 -11.47 0.89 3.58
N LYS A 196 -12.51 1.65 3.21
CA LYS A 196 -12.64 3.08 3.52
C LYS A 196 -13.37 3.26 4.85
N LYS A 197 -12.72 3.96 5.78
CA LYS A 197 -13.33 4.39 7.04
C LYS A 197 -13.61 5.89 6.95
N VAL A 198 -14.88 6.27 6.97
CA VAL A 198 -15.31 7.68 6.88
C VAL A 198 -15.66 8.18 8.26
N ALA A 199 -15.20 9.39 8.61
CA ALA A 199 -15.60 10.07 9.84
C ALA A 199 -17.13 10.26 9.87
N ASN A 200 -17.77 9.80 10.94
CA ASN A 200 -19.23 9.80 11.06
C ASN A 200 -19.82 11.21 10.89
N ARG A 201 -19.14 12.23 11.40
CA ARG A 201 -19.61 13.64 11.33
C ARG A 201 -19.71 14.13 9.89
N SER A 202 -18.78 13.76 9.00
CA SER A 202 -18.81 14.15 7.58
C SER A 202 -19.99 13.57 6.80
N LEU A 203 -20.66 12.56 7.36
CA LEU A 203 -21.85 11.93 6.77
C LEU A 203 -23.17 12.53 7.24
N GLN A 204 -23.14 13.41 8.24
CA GLN A 204 -24.35 13.98 8.83
C GLN A 204 -24.87 15.15 7.98
N PRO A 205 -26.19 15.25 7.72
CA PRO A 205 -26.77 16.33 6.91
C PRO A 205 -26.54 17.73 7.47
N ASP A 206 -26.34 17.86 8.80
CA ASP A 206 -26.06 19.11 9.50
C ASP A 206 -24.56 19.46 9.57
N SER A 207 -23.70 18.63 8.98
CA SER A 207 -22.28 18.96 8.82
C SER A 207 -22.09 20.13 7.84
N PRO A 208 -21.24 21.12 8.17
CA PRO A 208 -20.91 22.19 7.23
C PRO A 208 -20.23 21.67 5.96
N TYR A 209 -19.68 20.45 6.00
CA TYR A 209 -19.00 19.79 4.90
C TYR A 209 -19.88 18.82 4.10
N TYR A 210 -21.14 18.56 4.53
CA TYR A 210 -21.99 17.54 3.92
C TYR A 210 -22.17 17.70 2.40
N THR A 211 -22.48 18.92 1.95
CA THR A 211 -22.64 19.22 0.52
C THR A 211 -21.33 18.97 -0.25
N TYR A 212 -20.20 19.37 0.33
CA TYR A 212 -18.90 19.18 -0.28
C TYR A 212 -18.51 17.69 -0.33
N TYR A 213 -18.77 16.96 0.76
CA TYR A 213 -18.55 15.52 0.81
C TYR A 213 -19.36 14.79 -0.27
N SER A 214 -20.65 15.13 -0.40
CA SER A 214 -21.53 14.56 -1.41
C SER A 214 -21.04 14.83 -2.85
N GLN A 215 -20.49 16.02 -3.10
CA GLN A 215 -19.87 16.33 -4.40
C GLN A 215 -18.62 15.49 -4.67
N LEU A 216 -17.77 15.28 -3.66
CA LEU A 216 -16.58 14.41 -3.77
C LEU A 216 -16.97 12.96 -4.05
N GLU A 217 -17.94 12.41 -3.32
CA GLU A 217 -18.44 11.04 -3.53
C GLU A 217 -19.01 10.85 -4.94
N ASN A 218 -19.81 11.81 -5.42
CA ASN A 218 -20.34 11.80 -6.77
C ASN A 218 -19.22 11.85 -7.83
N TYR A 219 -18.18 12.64 -7.60
CA TYR A 219 -17.02 12.69 -8.49
C TYR A 219 -16.27 11.35 -8.50
N LEU A 220 -16.02 10.74 -7.34
CA LEU A 220 -15.36 9.46 -7.23
C LEU A 220 -16.16 8.33 -7.85
N SER A 221 -17.47 8.30 -7.61
CA SER A 221 -18.40 7.31 -8.20
C SER A 221 -18.39 7.35 -9.73
N ARG A 222 -18.50 8.54 -10.33
CA ARG A 222 -18.40 8.71 -11.80
C ARG A 222 -17.03 8.32 -12.36
N SER A 223 -15.99 8.42 -11.54
CA SER A 223 -14.63 8.06 -11.94
C SER A 223 -14.33 6.58 -11.79
N SER A 224 -15.17 5.83 -11.06
CA SER A 224 -14.93 4.41 -10.73
C SER A 224 -14.89 3.50 -11.96
N GLU A 225 -15.63 3.83 -13.01
CA GLU A 225 -15.59 3.12 -14.31
C GLU A 225 -14.22 3.19 -14.99
N LYS A 226 -13.40 4.16 -14.61
CA LYS A 226 -12.04 4.40 -15.16
C LYS A 226 -10.93 3.85 -14.27
N TYR A 227 -11.28 3.15 -13.20
CA TYR A 227 -10.29 2.56 -12.31
C TYR A 227 -9.48 1.49 -13.03
N GLY A 228 -8.18 1.44 -12.74
CA GLY A 228 -7.27 0.46 -13.31
C GLY A 228 -7.57 -0.96 -12.81
N ASP A 229 -7.10 -1.94 -13.58
CA ASP A 229 -7.09 -3.34 -13.15
C ASP A 229 -5.99 -3.55 -12.10
N PRO A 230 -6.33 -4.06 -10.90
CA PRO A 230 -5.34 -4.32 -9.85
C PRO A 230 -4.22 -5.29 -10.25
N LEU A 231 -4.43 -6.13 -11.25
CA LEU A 231 -3.40 -7.00 -11.80
C LEU A 231 -2.19 -6.23 -12.32
N GLU A 232 -2.38 -5.01 -12.87
CA GLU A 232 -1.28 -4.16 -13.34
C GLU A 232 -0.25 -3.88 -12.22
N VAL A 233 -0.75 -3.65 -10.99
CA VAL A 233 0.09 -3.39 -9.81
C VAL A 233 0.81 -4.67 -9.38
N ALA A 234 0.13 -5.81 -9.39
CA ALA A 234 0.71 -7.09 -9.03
C ALA A 234 1.83 -7.50 -10.00
N GLU A 235 1.59 -7.40 -11.30
CA GLU A 235 2.59 -7.66 -12.33
C GLU A 235 3.79 -6.70 -12.23
N LEU A 236 3.53 -5.40 -11.98
CA LEU A 236 4.60 -4.43 -11.76
C LEU A 236 5.44 -4.81 -10.55
N CYS A 237 4.82 -5.22 -9.45
CA CYS A 237 5.51 -5.70 -8.25
C CYS A 237 6.40 -6.92 -8.59
N GLY A 238 5.87 -7.93 -9.31
CA GLY A 238 6.61 -9.08 -9.78
C GLY A 238 7.81 -8.72 -10.67
N ARG A 239 7.59 -7.83 -11.65
CA ARG A 239 8.70 -7.32 -12.49
C ARG A 239 9.77 -6.58 -11.69
N ILE A 240 9.36 -5.79 -10.69
CA ILE A 240 10.30 -5.08 -9.81
C ILE A 240 11.07 -6.07 -8.95
N ALA A 241 10.44 -7.12 -8.44
CA ALA A 241 11.07 -8.15 -7.62
C ALA A 241 12.27 -8.82 -8.31
N GLU A 242 12.24 -8.92 -9.63
CA GLU A 242 13.29 -9.57 -10.46
C GLU A 242 14.31 -8.61 -11.08
N LYS A 243 14.07 -7.28 -11.02
CA LYS A 243 14.99 -6.30 -11.63
C LYS A 243 16.36 -6.30 -10.95
N LYS A 244 17.43 -6.28 -11.77
CA LYS A 244 18.80 -6.11 -11.26
C LYS A 244 19.05 -4.73 -10.62
N LYS A 245 18.47 -3.66 -11.20
CA LYS A 245 18.58 -2.29 -10.70
C LYS A 245 17.19 -1.67 -10.64
N THR A 246 16.86 -1.03 -9.51
CA THR A 246 15.55 -0.39 -9.29
C THR A 246 15.68 1.12 -9.16
N ARG A 247 14.63 1.82 -9.59
CA ARG A 247 14.37 3.22 -9.18
C ARG A 247 13.71 3.22 -7.81
N LEU A 248 13.69 4.35 -7.13
CA LEU A 248 12.96 4.48 -5.88
C LEU A 248 11.45 4.42 -6.11
N ARG A 249 10.92 5.14 -7.13
CA ARG A 249 9.48 5.32 -7.37
C ARG A 249 9.03 4.74 -8.70
N TYR A 250 7.84 4.14 -8.65
CA TYR A 250 7.13 3.57 -9.78
C TYR A 250 5.67 4.01 -9.74
N PRO A 251 5.34 5.19 -10.30
CA PRO A 251 3.95 5.57 -10.49
C PRO A 251 3.28 4.62 -11.48
N VAL A 252 2.06 4.18 -11.16
CA VAL A 252 1.31 3.21 -11.94
C VAL A 252 -0.17 3.57 -12.01
N GLY A 253 -0.77 3.32 -13.16
CA GLY A 253 -2.15 3.67 -13.49
C GLY A 253 -2.25 4.83 -14.47
N LYS A 254 -3.39 4.88 -15.18
CA LYS A 254 -3.65 5.83 -16.26
C LYS A 254 -3.52 7.28 -15.78
N GLY A 255 -2.61 8.04 -16.38
CA GLY A 255 -2.40 9.47 -16.10
C GLY A 255 -1.62 9.77 -14.80
N THR A 256 -1.33 8.78 -13.94
CA THR A 256 -0.68 8.99 -12.63
C THR A 256 0.67 9.69 -12.78
N ALA A 257 1.56 9.19 -13.64
CA ALA A 257 2.87 9.79 -13.85
C ALA A 257 2.79 11.23 -14.39
N LEU A 258 1.84 11.48 -15.30
CA LEU A 258 1.61 12.83 -15.86
C LEU A 258 1.09 13.79 -14.79
N MET A 259 0.16 13.36 -13.95
CA MET A 259 -0.39 14.18 -12.86
C MET A 259 0.68 14.54 -11.84
N LEU A 260 1.55 13.60 -11.45
CA LEU A 260 2.68 13.86 -10.58
C LEU A 260 3.67 14.85 -11.19
N LYS A 261 4.00 14.69 -12.47
CA LYS A 261 4.87 15.62 -13.19
C LYS A 261 4.24 17.02 -13.24
N LEU A 262 2.99 17.13 -13.59
CA LEU A 262 2.28 18.40 -13.65
C LEU A 262 2.27 19.11 -12.29
N LYS A 263 1.89 18.42 -11.22
CA LYS A 263 1.90 18.98 -9.85
C LYS A 263 3.26 19.55 -9.47
N ASN A 264 4.35 18.86 -9.84
CA ASN A 264 5.71 19.28 -9.50
C ASN A 264 6.21 20.49 -10.32
N THR A 265 5.61 20.75 -11.50
CA THR A 265 6.07 21.80 -12.41
C THR A 265 5.28 23.11 -12.33
N ILE A 266 3.98 23.06 -12.02
CA ILE A 266 3.12 24.27 -12.14
C ILE A 266 3.06 25.11 -10.87
N GLY A 267 3.69 24.69 -9.77
CA GLY A 267 3.62 25.35 -8.47
C GLY A 267 2.26 25.28 -7.80
N TRP A 268 2.23 25.48 -6.46
CA TRP A 268 1.04 25.22 -5.63
C TRP A 268 -0.19 26.03 -6.04
N ARG A 269 -0.04 27.34 -6.25
CA ARG A 269 -1.16 28.24 -6.61
C ARG A 269 -1.89 27.81 -7.88
N ASN A 270 -1.15 27.38 -8.89
CA ASN A 270 -1.75 26.95 -10.16
C ASN A 270 -2.36 25.55 -10.05
N TRP A 271 -1.72 24.67 -9.26
CA TRP A 271 -2.25 23.35 -8.93
C TRP A 271 -3.59 23.46 -8.19
N GLU A 272 -3.67 24.29 -7.17
CA GLU A 272 -4.89 24.55 -6.41
C GLU A 272 -6.03 25.06 -7.30
N ARG A 273 -5.76 26.04 -8.17
CA ARG A 273 -6.75 26.55 -9.14
C ARG A 273 -7.23 25.46 -10.09
N LEU A 274 -6.33 24.65 -10.61
CA LEU A 274 -6.67 23.53 -11.51
C LEU A 274 -7.55 22.52 -10.78
N PHE A 275 -7.18 22.16 -9.57
CA PHE A 275 -7.91 21.19 -8.75
C PHE A 275 -9.34 21.67 -8.46
N TRP A 276 -9.51 22.94 -8.05
CA TRP A 276 -10.82 23.53 -7.80
C TRP A 276 -11.67 23.61 -9.05
N ARG A 277 -11.12 23.89 -10.22
CA ARG A 277 -11.85 23.85 -11.50
C ARG A 277 -12.41 22.46 -11.80
N ILE A 278 -11.62 21.40 -11.54
CA ILE A 278 -12.05 20.01 -11.76
C ILE A 278 -13.22 19.66 -10.84
N LEU A 279 -13.16 20.06 -9.56
CA LEU A 279 -14.22 19.78 -8.59
C LEU A 279 -15.46 20.65 -8.78
N SER A 280 -15.31 21.92 -9.16
CA SER A 280 -16.40 22.87 -9.29
C SER A 280 -17.09 22.86 -10.65
N ASN A 281 -16.55 22.16 -11.65
CA ASN A 281 -17.23 21.99 -12.93
C ASN A 281 -18.51 21.17 -12.75
N LYS A 282 -19.57 21.87 -12.37
CA LYS A 282 -20.95 21.41 -12.51
C LYS A 282 -21.25 21.24 -14.00
N LYS A 283 -21.33 20.01 -14.48
CA LYS A 283 -22.19 19.64 -15.61
C LYS A 283 -23.31 18.80 -15.10
#